data_6ba0794979cf3d6975720520b239f69e
#
_entry.id   6ba0794979cf3d6975720520b239f69e
#
_cell.length_a   1.000
_cell.length_b   1.000
_cell.length_c   1.000
_cell.angle_alpha   90.00
_cell.angle_beta   90.00
_cell.angle_gamma   90.00
#
_symmetry.space_group_name_H-M   'P 1'
#
loop_
_entity.id
_entity.type
_entity.pdbx_description
1 polymer ?
#
loop_
_entity_poly.entity_id
_entity_poly.type
_entity_poly.pdbx_seq_one_letter_code
_entity_poly.pdbx_strand_id
1 'polypeptide(L)'
;MKRIVSFIVVFTLVMGGMTHVQAQSKAVEKAEKKLEREAKKEAREAKDAIMDEQEFNTAMQAITNQSFVLEANSVQPMNGQVYYVNTNTNFVSLNDGQAMVQIASNSPYPGPNGLGGVTVQGSASNIQTK
;
A
#
# COMPACT_ATOMS: atom_id res chain seq x y z
N MET A 1 -22.88 25.29 -26.58
CA MET A 1 -22.25 25.55 -27.90
C MET A 1 -21.22 24.44 -28.13
N LYS A 2 -21.56 23.53 -29.05
CA LYS A 2 -20.76 22.34 -29.39
C LYS A 2 -19.65 22.77 -30.36
N ARG A 3 -18.38 22.59 -29.99
CA ARG A 3 -17.27 22.74 -30.94
C ARG A 3 -16.86 21.35 -31.39
N ILE A 4 -17.29 21.01 -32.60
CA ILE A 4 -16.89 19.83 -33.35
C ILE A 4 -15.53 20.17 -33.98
N VAL A 5 -14.46 19.51 -33.54
CA VAL A 5 -13.15 19.59 -34.21
C VAL A 5 -13.15 18.54 -35.30
N SER A 6 -13.28 19.04 -36.54
CA SER A 6 -13.22 18.23 -37.76
C SER A 6 -11.76 17.90 -38.08
N PHE A 7 -11.38 16.62 -37.96
CA PHE A 7 -10.08 16.14 -38.45
C PHE A 7 -10.20 15.88 -39.95
N ILE A 8 -9.62 16.75 -40.77
CA ILE A 8 -9.42 16.53 -42.19
C ILE A 8 -8.19 15.65 -42.34
N VAL A 9 -8.39 14.39 -42.70
CA VAL A 9 -7.32 13.48 -43.14
C VAL A 9 -7.07 13.73 -44.60
N VAL A 10 -5.96 14.38 -44.94
CA VAL A 10 -5.48 14.50 -46.30
C VAL A 10 -4.78 13.21 -46.68
N PHE A 11 -5.41 12.45 -47.56
CA PHE A 11 -4.88 11.23 -48.16
C PHE A 11 -4.10 11.60 -49.39
N THR A 12 -2.77 11.70 -49.29
CA THR A 12 -1.90 11.83 -50.47
C THR A 12 -1.35 10.46 -50.83
N LEU A 13 -1.82 9.95 -51.94
CA LEU A 13 -1.38 8.72 -52.60
C LEU A 13 -0.08 9.02 -53.38
N VAL A 14 1.06 8.47 -52.90
CA VAL A 14 2.30 8.43 -53.68
C VAL A 14 2.71 6.98 -53.87
N MET A 15 2.58 6.51 -55.10
CA MET A 15 3.11 5.23 -55.59
C MET A 15 4.63 5.32 -55.68
N GLY A 16 5.35 4.55 -54.88
CA GLY A 16 6.81 4.40 -55.06
C GLY A 16 7.51 3.77 -53.86
N GLY A 17 7.89 2.50 -53.94
CA GLY A 17 8.94 1.92 -53.10
C GLY A 17 8.49 0.93 -52.03
N MET A 18 8.41 -0.34 -52.37
CA MET A 18 7.98 -1.49 -51.53
C MET A 18 9.01 -1.96 -50.50
N THR A 19 9.84 -1.10 -49.88
CA THR A 19 10.84 -1.57 -48.91
C THR A 19 10.84 -0.83 -47.57
N HIS A 20 9.97 0.18 -47.35
CA HIS A 20 9.96 0.96 -46.07
C HIS A 20 8.81 0.67 -45.13
N VAL A 21 7.85 -0.18 -45.47
CA VAL A 21 6.63 -0.38 -44.68
C VAL A 21 6.86 -1.21 -43.41
N GLN A 22 7.85 -2.11 -43.38
CA GLN A 22 8.07 -2.99 -42.20
C GLN A 22 8.80 -2.31 -41.03
N ALA A 23 9.58 -1.27 -41.27
CA ALA A 23 10.28 -0.55 -40.19
C ALA A 23 9.34 0.42 -39.44
N GLN A 24 8.39 1.03 -40.17
CA GLN A 24 7.41 1.95 -39.57
C GLN A 24 6.39 1.22 -38.71
N SER A 25 5.93 0.03 -39.11
CA SER A 25 4.97 -0.74 -38.31
C SER A 25 5.52 -1.16 -36.93
N LYS A 26 6.79 -1.56 -36.87
CA LYS A 26 7.45 -1.92 -35.59
C LYS A 26 7.68 -0.70 -34.68
N ALA A 27 7.94 0.46 -35.24
CA ALA A 27 8.11 1.69 -34.47
C ALA A 27 6.79 2.18 -33.89
N VAL A 28 5.70 2.10 -34.65
CA VAL A 28 4.35 2.44 -34.20
C VAL A 28 3.89 1.48 -33.10
N GLU A 29 4.03 0.16 -33.27
CA GLU A 29 3.69 -0.83 -32.28
C GLU A 29 4.48 -0.65 -30.98
N LYS A 30 5.77 -0.29 -31.07
CA LYS A 30 6.60 0.00 -29.90
C LYS A 30 6.16 1.27 -29.19
N ALA A 31 5.74 2.29 -29.93
CA ALA A 31 5.22 3.55 -29.36
C ALA A 31 3.86 3.33 -28.67
N GLU A 32 2.97 2.58 -29.29
CA GLU A 32 1.67 2.22 -28.68
C GLU A 32 1.84 1.42 -27.39
N LYS A 33 2.70 0.39 -27.39
CA LYS A 33 3.01 -0.37 -26.18
C LYS A 33 3.65 0.49 -25.07
N LYS A 34 4.42 1.51 -25.45
CA LYS A 34 4.98 2.44 -24.47
C LYS A 34 3.91 3.32 -23.86
N LEU A 35 3.04 3.90 -24.68
CA LEU A 35 1.91 4.72 -24.23
C LEU A 35 0.95 3.91 -23.34
N GLU A 36 0.65 2.68 -23.72
CA GLU A 36 -0.21 1.80 -22.89
C GLU A 36 0.43 1.50 -21.52
N ARG A 37 1.74 1.27 -21.49
CA ARG A 37 2.47 1.05 -20.22
C ARG A 37 2.49 2.30 -19.34
N GLU A 38 2.70 3.47 -19.92
CA GLU A 38 2.67 4.75 -19.22
C GLU A 38 1.27 5.03 -18.66
N ALA A 39 0.22 4.90 -19.47
CA ALA A 39 -1.16 5.06 -19.03
C ALA A 39 -1.54 4.07 -17.92
N LYS A 40 -1.09 2.82 -18.02
CA LYS A 40 -1.33 1.81 -16.99
C LYS A 40 -0.55 2.09 -15.69
N LYS A 41 0.63 2.68 -15.80
CA LYS A 41 1.43 3.10 -14.65
C LYS A 41 0.75 4.27 -13.93
N GLU A 42 0.37 5.32 -14.67
CA GLU A 42 -0.36 6.47 -14.12
C GLU A 42 -1.68 6.06 -13.45
N ALA A 43 -2.43 5.14 -14.07
CA ALA A 43 -3.68 4.64 -13.50
C ALA A 43 -3.45 3.83 -12.20
N ARG A 44 -2.33 3.13 -12.08
CA ARG A 44 -1.95 2.44 -10.83
C ARG A 44 -1.54 3.44 -9.75
N GLU A 45 -0.66 4.38 -10.08
CA GLU A 45 -0.20 5.40 -9.14
C GLU A 45 -1.37 6.24 -8.60
N ALA A 46 -2.33 6.62 -9.48
CA ALA A 46 -3.54 7.32 -9.06
C ALA A 46 -4.43 6.46 -8.13
N LYS A 47 -4.54 5.16 -8.42
CA LYS A 47 -5.30 4.24 -7.57
C LYS A 47 -4.62 4.04 -6.22
N ASP A 48 -3.31 3.85 -6.21
CA ASP A 48 -2.52 3.65 -5.00
C ASP A 48 -2.61 4.90 -4.10
N ALA A 49 -2.52 6.10 -4.67
CA ALA A 49 -2.68 7.36 -3.92
C ALA A 49 -4.07 7.49 -3.26
N ILE A 50 -5.14 7.07 -3.95
CA ILE A 50 -6.49 7.08 -3.37
C ILE A 50 -6.60 6.05 -2.23
N MET A 51 -5.99 4.88 -2.40
CA MET A 51 -5.99 3.85 -1.36
C MET A 51 -5.20 4.30 -0.13
N ASP A 52 -4.03 4.90 -0.32
CA ASP A 52 -3.19 5.44 0.76
C ASP A 52 -3.96 6.52 1.56
N GLU A 53 -4.69 7.41 0.86
CA GLU A 53 -5.52 8.43 1.52
C GLU A 53 -6.67 7.80 2.33
N GLN A 54 -7.32 6.78 1.78
CA GLN A 54 -8.40 6.07 2.48
C GLN A 54 -7.88 5.32 3.71
N GLU A 55 -6.74 4.64 3.59
CA GLU A 55 -6.10 3.95 4.70
C GLU A 55 -5.67 4.93 5.80
N PHE A 56 -5.08 6.06 5.42
CA PHE A 56 -4.72 7.12 6.36
C PHE A 56 -5.94 7.66 7.11
N ASN A 57 -7.02 7.98 6.40
CA ASN A 57 -8.26 8.48 7.01
C ASN A 57 -8.89 7.44 7.95
N THR A 58 -8.86 6.17 7.57
CA THR A 58 -9.36 5.07 8.40
C THR A 58 -8.52 4.92 9.68
N ALA A 59 -7.19 4.99 9.56
CA ALA A 59 -6.29 4.94 10.71
C ALA A 59 -6.49 6.14 11.64
N MET A 60 -6.66 7.34 11.10
CA MET A 60 -6.94 8.55 11.89
C MET A 60 -8.26 8.45 12.64
N GLN A 61 -9.30 7.91 12.01
CA GLN A 61 -10.58 7.67 12.67
C GLN A 61 -10.45 6.63 13.80
N ALA A 62 -9.73 5.54 13.56
CA ALA A 62 -9.50 4.51 14.57
C ALA A 62 -8.77 5.07 15.81
N ILE A 63 -7.75 5.91 15.59
CA ILE A 63 -7.03 6.59 16.68
C ILE A 63 -7.94 7.58 17.40
N THR A 64 -8.71 8.38 16.68
CA THR A 64 -9.64 9.37 17.25
C THR A 64 -10.73 8.70 18.08
N ASN A 65 -11.23 7.56 17.61
CA ASN A 65 -12.25 6.77 18.31
C ASN A 65 -11.65 5.90 19.42
N GLN A 66 -10.33 5.93 19.61
CA GLN A 66 -9.62 5.09 20.59
C GLN A 66 -9.94 3.59 20.42
N SER A 67 -10.09 3.15 19.18
CA SER A 67 -10.39 1.77 18.81
C SER A 67 -9.49 1.33 17.67
N PHE A 68 -8.36 0.72 18.02
CA PHE A 68 -7.36 0.29 17.04
C PHE A 68 -6.54 -0.90 17.55
N VAL A 69 -5.87 -1.56 16.59
CA VAL A 69 -4.84 -2.57 16.85
C VAL A 69 -3.59 -2.16 16.07
N LEU A 70 -2.48 -2.05 16.78
CA LEU A 70 -1.14 -1.85 16.19
C LEU A 70 -0.41 -3.18 16.21
N GLU A 71 -0.22 -3.77 15.05
CA GLU A 71 0.50 -5.03 14.87
C GLU A 71 2.00 -4.78 14.67
N ALA A 72 2.84 -5.59 15.33
CA ALA A 72 4.28 -5.54 15.18
C ALA A 72 4.77 -6.71 14.31
N ASN A 73 5.53 -6.42 13.28
CA ASN A 73 6.22 -7.42 12.46
C ASN A 73 7.67 -7.67 12.92
N SER A 74 8.19 -6.80 13.78
CA SER A 74 9.50 -6.95 14.38
C SER A 74 9.56 -6.32 15.76
N VAL A 75 10.43 -6.83 16.62
CA VAL A 75 10.74 -6.28 17.93
C VAL A 75 12.25 -6.07 18.05
N GLN A 76 12.64 -4.94 18.64
CA GLN A 76 14.05 -4.61 18.87
C GLN A 76 14.27 -4.38 20.37
N PRO A 77 14.81 -5.35 21.08
CA PRO A 77 15.21 -5.16 22.47
C PRO A 77 16.35 -4.14 22.62
N MET A 78 16.65 -3.75 23.84
CA MET A 78 17.70 -2.76 24.15
C MET A 78 19.11 -3.13 23.66
N ASN A 79 19.35 -4.42 23.36
CA ASN A 79 20.62 -4.87 22.77
C ASN A 79 20.80 -4.49 21.30
N GLY A 80 19.78 -3.85 20.68
CA GLY A 80 19.81 -3.38 19.30
C GLY A 80 19.55 -4.45 18.23
N GLN A 81 19.37 -5.71 18.60
CA GLN A 81 19.11 -6.80 17.66
C GLN A 81 17.64 -6.80 17.23
N VAL A 82 17.37 -6.91 15.92
CA VAL A 82 16.00 -6.98 15.38
C VAL A 82 15.58 -8.44 15.24
N TYR A 83 14.40 -8.76 15.77
CA TYR A 83 13.75 -10.07 15.64
C TYR A 83 12.43 -9.91 14.90
N TYR A 84 12.25 -10.64 13.81
CA TYR A 84 10.98 -10.69 13.10
C TYR A 84 10.01 -11.60 13.86
N VAL A 85 8.79 -11.13 14.05
CA VAL A 85 7.75 -11.80 14.84
C VAL A 85 6.45 -11.92 14.05
N ASN A 86 5.55 -12.78 14.51
CA ASN A 86 4.23 -12.91 13.91
C ASN A 86 3.31 -11.79 14.40
N THR A 87 2.72 -11.03 13.48
CA THR A 87 1.83 -9.90 13.77
C THR A 87 0.59 -10.30 14.56
N ASN A 88 0.03 -11.50 14.33
CA ASN A 88 -1.15 -11.98 15.04
C ASN A 88 -0.91 -12.22 16.53
N THR A 89 0.33 -12.37 16.94
CA THR A 89 0.71 -12.64 18.34
C THR A 89 1.53 -11.51 18.96
N ASN A 90 1.82 -10.44 18.21
CA ASN A 90 2.58 -9.28 18.65
C ASN A 90 1.83 -8.01 18.26
N PHE A 91 1.10 -7.46 19.21
CA PHE A 91 0.27 -6.29 18.97
C PHE A 91 0.02 -5.48 20.24
N VAL A 92 -0.37 -4.24 20.02
CA VAL A 92 -0.97 -3.35 21.01
C VAL A 92 -2.38 -3.02 20.53
N SER A 93 -3.38 -3.26 21.35
CA SER A 93 -4.75 -2.87 21.06
C SER A 93 -5.30 -1.91 22.10
N LEU A 94 -6.15 -1.01 21.63
CA LEU A 94 -6.96 -0.14 22.45
C LEU A 94 -8.40 -0.23 21.96
N ASN A 95 -9.33 -0.46 22.84
CA ASN A 95 -10.74 -0.49 22.54
C ASN A 95 -11.55 -0.04 23.76
N ASP A 96 -12.30 1.03 23.61
CA ASP A 96 -13.18 1.58 24.65
C ASP A 96 -12.48 1.74 26.01
N GLY A 97 -11.27 2.30 26.01
CA GLY A 97 -10.46 2.52 27.20
C GLY A 97 -9.79 1.25 27.77
N GLN A 98 -10.00 0.08 27.16
CA GLN A 98 -9.28 -1.13 27.52
C GLN A 98 -8.08 -1.31 26.60
N ALA A 99 -6.90 -1.44 27.18
CA ALA A 99 -5.66 -1.66 26.46
C ALA A 99 -5.14 -3.09 26.68
N MET A 100 -4.59 -3.67 25.64
CA MET A 100 -3.88 -4.94 25.67
C MET A 100 -2.56 -4.81 24.94
N VAL A 101 -1.50 -5.29 25.55
CA VAL A 101 -0.18 -5.45 24.92
C VAL A 101 0.15 -6.93 24.94
N GLN A 102 0.33 -7.51 23.77
CA GLN A 102 0.75 -8.90 23.64
C GLN A 102 2.09 -8.94 22.91
N ILE A 103 3.05 -9.60 23.50
CA ILE A 103 4.36 -9.88 22.94
C ILE A 103 4.59 -11.38 23.02
N ALA A 104 4.88 -12.00 21.88
CA ALA A 104 5.23 -13.40 21.79
C ALA A 104 6.52 -13.52 20.97
N SER A 105 7.57 -14.01 21.60
CA SER A 105 8.80 -14.35 20.86
C SER A 105 8.68 -15.76 20.30
N ASN A 106 9.33 -16.04 19.17
CA ASN A 106 9.46 -17.41 18.64
C ASN A 106 10.38 -18.29 19.52
N SER A 107 10.24 -18.16 20.84
CA SER A 107 11.01 -18.93 21.81
C SER A 107 10.44 -20.34 21.93
N PRO A 108 11.27 -21.38 22.04
CA PRO A 108 10.81 -22.72 22.34
C PRO A 108 10.20 -22.86 23.76
N TYR A 109 10.37 -21.84 24.58
CA TYR A 109 9.80 -21.80 25.94
C TYR A 109 8.45 -21.10 25.93
N PRO A 110 7.40 -21.67 26.54
CA PRO A 110 6.03 -21.16 26.39
C PRO A 110 5.77 -19.82 27.10
N GLY A 111 6.65 -19.31 27.92
CA GLY A 111 6.47 -18.02 28.61
C GLY A 111 5.19 -17.92 29.45
N PRO A 112 4.97 -16.78 30.13
CA PRO A 112 3.77 -16.59 30.99
C PRO A 112 2.43 -16.60 30.22
N ASN A 113 2.40 -16.21 28.94
CA ASN A 113 1.19 -16.20 28.10
C ASN A 113 0.98 -17.49 27.29
N GLY A 114 1.83 -18.51 27.46
CA GLY A 114 1.79 -19.75 26.70
C GLY A 114 2.27 -19.63 25.23
N LEU A 115 2.65 -18.43 24.79
CA LEU A 115 3.09 -18.10 23.42
C LEU A 115 4.57 -17.71 23.36
N GLY A 116 5.31 -17.94 24.41
CA GLY A 116 6.73 -17.55 24.50
C GLY A 116 6.97 -16.10 24.90
N GLY A 117 5.99 -15.45 25.54
CA GLY A 117 6.07 -14.03 25.86
C GLY A 117 5.17 -13.59 27.01
N VAL A 118 4.65 -12.38 26.91
CA VAL A 118 3.85 -11.72 27.93
C VAL A 118 2.60 -11.09 27.31
N THR A 119 1.47 -11.21 28.00
CA THR A 119 0.25 -10.45 27.71
C THR A 119 -0.09 -9.60 28.92
N VAL A 120 -0.25 -8.30 28.71
CA VAL A 120 -0.66 -7.32 29.72
C VAL A 120 -1.97 -6.69 29.29
N GLN A 121 -2.94 -6.65 30.20
CA GLN A 121 -4.24 -6.01 29.99
C GLN A 121 -4.50 -5.00 31.10
N GLY A 122 -5.17 -3.90 30.76
CA GLY A 122 -5.52 -2.88 31.74
C GLY A 122 -6.35 -1.76 31.13
N SER A 123 -6.82 -0.87 31.99
CA SER A 123 -7.51 0.34 31.54
C SER A 123 -6.50 1.41 31.14
N ALA A 124 -6.67 1.98 29.97
CA ALA A 124 -5.88 3.13 29.52
C ALA A 124 -6.55 4.44 29.98
N SER A 125 -5.74 5.36 30.48
CA SER A 125 -6.18 6.69 30.89
C SER A 125 -5.26 7.76 30.32
N ASN A 126 -5.76 9.01 30.21
CA ASN A 126 -5.01 10.16 29.67
C ASN A 126 -4.48 9.96 28.26
N ILE A 127 -5.27 9.33 27.39
CA ILE A 127 -4.93 9.13 26.00
C ILE A 127 -4.97 10.49 25.29
N GLN A 128 -3.85 10.88 24.68
CA GLN A 128 -3.72 12.12 23.94
C GLN A 128 -3.25 11.82 22.52
N THR A 129 -3.97 12.38 21.54
CA THR A 129 -3.59 12.36 20.12
C THR A 129 -3.00 13.73 19.79
N LYS A 130 -1.84 13.77 19.14
CA LYS A 130 -1.17 15.00 18.69
C LYS A 130 -1.07 15.02 17.18
#